data_30a1c596c42cf7a5dbb848ef53a04bb5
#
_entry.id   30a1c596c42cf7a5dbb848ef53a04bb5
#
_cell.length_a   1.000
_cell.length_b   1.000
_cell.length_c   1.000
_cell.angle_alpha   90.00
_cell.angle_beta   90.00
_cell.angle_gamma   90.00
#
_symmetry.space_group_name_H-M   'P 1'
#
loop_
_entity.id
_entity.type
_entity.pdbx_description
1 polymer ?
#
loop_
_entity_poly.entity_id
_entity_poly.type
_entity_poly.pdbx_seq_one_letter_code
_entity_poly.pdbx_strand_id
1 'polypeptide(L)'
;HVTAQYQGKYDDELTKLKSAMTDGSGSGPDIVQVYDIGSKFMVDSGYIVPVEDFIAADESFNKEDIEPNLVSYYSVDGKQYAMPFNSSTPLLYYNKDAFKEAGLDPEKAPETFAQVLEYAEKLTKKDGDKVTQYGFSMAIYGWFFEQLIAVQGEFYADNNNGRTANATKVVFDENGAGLNVVQTWKDLVDSGFVGNFGRNTDDTRNAFIAGRTAMYLDSTAQLASVIKGVGGRFEIGTGNMPRIGEKEDGGVIIGGGSLWIIDNKDEARKNAAWEFVKYASSPEAQAAWMQGTGYFATNVKSYEIESMKTYLEENPNFTTAINQLHNTPTNEFTSGALLGVFPEARAKFEENMELVLMGQQTPEDCIKNVATAVNAAITNYNETTETAK
;
A
#
# COMPACT_ATOMS: atom_id res chain seq x y z
N HIS A 1 9.63 -7.80 -28.77
CA HIS A 1 9.34 -6.36 -28.63
C HIS A 1 8.20 -6.16 -27.65
N VAL A 2 8.36 -5.27 -26.67
CA VAL A 2 7.32 -4.91 -25.70
C VAL A 2 6.84 -3.48 -25.97
N THR A 3 5.54 -3.27 -25.99
CA THR A 3 4.92 -1.95 -26.13
C THR A 3 4.18 -1.61 -24.85
N ALA A 4 4.67 -0.62 -24.10
CA ALA A 4 4.00 -0.13 -22.91
C ALA A 4 2.94 0.93 -23.30
N GLN A 5 1.74 0.79 -22.73
CA GLN A 5 0.63 1.72 -22.93
C GLN A 5 0.10 2.18 -21.57
N TYR A 6 0.35 3.44 -21.24
CA TYR A 6 -0.18 4.05 -20.02
C TYR A 6 -1.69 4.20 -20.07
N GLN A 7 -2.40 3.69 -19.07
CA GLN A 7 -3.86 3.66 -19.01
C GLN A 7 -4.49 4.65 -18.00
N GLY A 8 -3.69 5.41 -17.31
CA GLY A 8 -4.14 6.30 -16.23
C GLY A 8 -3.66 5.84 -14.85
N LYS A 9 -4.31 6.31 -13.80
CA LYS A 9 -4.10 5.80 -12.44
C LYS A 9 -4.70 4.38 -12.32
N TYR A 10 -4.43 3.68 -11.23
CA TYR A 10 -4.88 2.30 -10.99
C TYR A 10 -6.38 2.08 -11.19
N ASP A 11 -7.23 3.00 -10.69
CA ASP A 11 -8.69 2.89 -10.85
C ASP A 11 -9.14 3.06 -12.31
N ASP A 12 -8.49 3.98 -13.06
CA ASP A 12 -8.74 4.18 -14.49
C ASP A 12 -8.33 2.95 -15.29
N GLU A 13 -7.16 2.38 -14.97
CA GLU A 13 -6.62 1.19 -15.61
C GLU A 13 -7.54 -0.02 -15.38
N LEU A 14 -7.93 -0.29 -14.12
CA LEU A 14 -8.81 -1.40 -13.80
C LEU A 14 -10.18 -1.27 -14.48
N THR A 15 -10.72 -0.05 -14.58
CA THR A 15 -11.98 0.23 -15.28
C THR A 15 -11.87 -0.05 -16.77
N LYS A 16 -10.78 0.39 -17.40
CA LYS A 16 -10.52 0.13 -18.83
C LYS A 16 -10.27 -1.35 -19.09
N LEU A 17 -9.55 -2.02 -18.20
CA LEU A 17 -9.30 -3.46 -18.29
C LEU A 17 -10.62 -4.24 -18.25
N LYS A 18 -11.51 -3.95 -17.31
CA LYS A 18 -12.86 -4.56 -17.23
C LYS A 18 -13.62 -4.41 -18.53
N SER A 19 -13.57 -3.22 -19.13
CA SER A 19 -14.23 -2.95 -20.42
C SER A 19 -13.59 -3.74 -21.56
N ALA A 20 -12.26 -3.78 -21.66
CA ALA A 20 -11.53 -4.50 -22.70
C ALA A 20 -11.70 -6.02 -22.61
N MET A 21 -11.85 -6.57 -21.41
CA MET A 21 -12.09 -8.01 -21.22
C MET A 21 -13.50 -8.45 -21.63
N THR A 22 -14.46 -7.54 -21.61
CA THR A 22 -15.87 -7.85 -21.95
C THR A 22 -16.21 -7.61 -23.42
N ASP A 23 -15.38 -6.91 -24.20
CA ASP A 23 -15.68 -6.57 -25.61
C ASP A 23 -15.53 -7.74 -26.60
N GLY A 24 -14.91 -8.83 -26.18
CA GLY A 24 -14.74 -10.05 -26.98
C GLY A 24 -13.86 -9.90 -28.22
N SER A 25 -13.19 -8.76 -28.42
CA SER A 25 -12.40 -8.48 -29.63
C SER A 25 -11.07 -9.24 -29.70
N GLY A 26 -10.60 -9.78 -28.59
CA GLY A 26 -9.27 -10.42 -28.48
C GLY A 26 -8.11 -9.42 -28.60
N SER A 27 -8.40 -8.12 -28.63
CA SER A 27 -7.42 -7.02 -28.77
C SER A 27 -6.86 -6.53 -27.43
N GLY A 28 -7.14 -7.23 -26.33
CA GLY A 28 -6.66 -6.90 -24.99
C GLY A 28 -5.14 -6.98 -24.83
N PRO A 29 -4.60 -6.48 -23.71
CA PRO A 29 -3.18 -6.55 -23.42
C PRO A 29 -2.72 -8.00 -23.21
N ASP A 30 -1.41 -8.27 -23.40
CA ASP A 30 -0.80 -9.56 -23.01
C ASP A 30 -0.45 -9.59 -21.53
N ILE A 31 -0.07 -8.43 -21.00
CA ILE A 31 0.27 -8.21 -19.60
C ILE A 31 -0.44 -6.95 -19.13
N VAL A 32 -0.95 -6.99 -17.92
CA VAL A 32 -1.49 -5.81 -17.25
C VAL A 32 -0.84 -5.65 -15.89
N GLN A 33 -0.52 -4.41 -15.53
CA GLN A 33 -0.12 -4.05 -14.19
C GLN A 33 -1.39 -3.73 -13.39
N VAL A 34 -1.66 -4.46 -12.33
CA VAL A 34 -2.83 -4.22 -11.47
C VAL A 34 -2.35 -3.94 -10.06
N TYR A 35 -2.95 -2.93 -9.41
CA TYR A 35 -2.64 -2.63 -8.02
C TYR A 35 -3.14 -3.73 -7.07
N ASP A 36 -2.61 -3.71 -5.83
CA ASP A 36 -2.84 -4.70 -4.79
C ASP A 36 -4.31 -5.10 -4.64
N ILE A 37 -5.22 -4.15 -4.44
CA ILE A 37 -6.64 -4.39 -4.18
C ILE A 37 -7.46 -4.81 -5.42
N GLY A 38 -6.87 -4.82 -6.59
CA GLY A 38 -7.46 -5.39 -7.81
C GLY A 38 -7.33 -6.92 -7.90
N SER A 39 -6.52 -7.54 -7.01
CA SER A 39 -6.15 -8.97 -7.09
C SER A 39 -7.35 -9.92 -7.08
N LYS A 40 -8.32 -9.71 -6.19
CA LYS A 40 -9.51 -10.58 -6.12
C LYS A 40 -10.33 -10.55 -7.41
N PHE A 41 -10.53 -9.36 -7.98
CA PHE A 41 -11.20 -9.25 -9.27
C PHE A 41 -10.45 -10.02 -10.37
N MET A 42 -9.11 -9.90 -10.43
CA MET A 42 -8.31 -10.60 -11.43
C MET A 42 -8.42 -12.12 -11.29
N VAL A 43 -8.32 -12.65 -10.06
CA VAL A 43 -8.46 -14.09 -9.78
C VAL A 43 -9.84 -14.59 -10.19
N ASP A 44 -10.92 -13.86 -9.86
CA ASP A 44 -12.29 -14.28 -10.17
C ASP A 44 -12.68 -14.09 -11.64
N SER A 45 -11.97 -13.25 -12.37
CA SER A 45 -12.30 -12.90 -13.75
C SER A 45 -12.22 -14.06 -14.73
N GLY A 46 -11.37 -15.07 -14.47
CA GLY A 46 -11.09 -16.16 -15.37
C GLY A 46 -10.33 -15.76 -16.65
N TYR A 47 -9.85 -14.51 -16.75
CA TYR A 47 -9.15 -13.99 -17.93
C TYR A 47 -7.62 -14.07 -17.82
N ILE A 48 -7.09 -14.64 -16.75
CA ILE A 48 -5.65 -14.65 -16.50
C ILE A 48 -5.08 -16.07 -16.48
N VAL A 49 -3.79 -16.18 -16.75
CA VAL A 49 -3.01 -17.38 -16.46
C VAL A 49 -2.20 -17.14 -15.20
N PRO A 50 -2.37 -17.96 -14.15
CA PRO A 50 -1.54 -17.82 -12.95
C PRO A 50 -0.05 -17.93 -13.28
N VAL A 51 0.77 -17.05 -12.71
CA VAL A 51 2.22 -17.12 -12.94
C VAL A 51 2.84 -18.41 -12.38
N GLU A 52 2.19 -19.06 -11.41
CA GLU A 52 2.59 -20.37 -10.89
C GLU A 52 2.72 -21.42 -11.99
N ASP A 53 1.86 -21.38 -13.01
CA ASP A 53 1.88 -22.37 -14.11
C ASP A 53 3.13 -22.20 -14.98
N PHE A 54 3.62 -20.96 -15.17
CA PHE A 54 4.87 -20.67 -15.86
C PHE A 54 6.08 -20.97 -14.98
N ILE A 55 6.04 -20.65 -13.68
CA ILE A 55 7.10 -20.97 -12.73
C ILE A 55 7.35 -22.46 -12.68
N ALA A 56 6.29 -23.26 -12.63
CA ALA A 56 6.38 -24.72 -12.60
C ALA A 56 6.97 -25.32 -13.89
N ALA A 57 6.87 -24.62 -15.01
CA ALA A 57 7.38 -25.05 -16.31
C ALA A 57 8.78 -24.52 -16.64
N ASP A 58 9.30 -23.55 -15.88
CA ASP A 58 10.58 -22.88 -16.13
C ASP A 58 11.62 -23.16 -15.04
N GLU A 59 12.44 -24.17 -15.26
CA GLU A 59 13.52 -24.55 -14.32
C GLU A 59 14.56 -23.43 -14.09
N SER A 60 14.60 -22.41 -14.95
CA SER A 60 15.52 -21.28 -14.81
C SER A 60 15.03 -20.21 -13.82
N PHE A 61 13.75 -20.25 -13.42
CA PHE A 61 13.17 -19.31 -12.47
C PHE A 61 13.12 -19.92 -11.07
N ASN A 62 13.66 -19.20 -10.09
CA ASN A 62 13.59 -19.60 -8.69
C ASN A 62 12.59 -18.71 -7.93
N LYS A 63 11.45 -19.27 -7.55
CA LYS A 63 10.40 -18.57 -6.79
C LYS A 63 10.89 -18.07 -5.42
N GLU A 64 11.87 -18.75 -4.81
CA GLU A 64 12.43 -18.37 -3.51
C GLU A 64 13.26 -17.07 -3.57
N ASP A 65 13.59 -16.60 -4.79
CA ASP A 65 14.25 -15.30 -4.97
C ASP A 65 13.28 -14.13 -4.83
N ILE A 66 11.97 -14.36 -4.77
CA ILE A 66 10.95 -13.32 -4.57
C ILE A 66 10.63 -13.18 -3.08
N GLU A 67 10.49 -11.95 -2.61
CA GLU A 67 10.16 -11.62 -1.22
C GLU A 67 8.93 -12.42 -0.73
N PRO A 68 9.03 -13.20 0.36
CA PRO A 68 7.99 -14.12 0.81
C PRO A 68 6.64 -13.43 1.11
N ASN A 69 6.68 -12.22 1.68
CA ASN A 69 5.47 -11.45 1.99
C ASN A 69 4.71 -11.07 0.72
N LEU A 70 5.41 -10.82 -0.38
CA LEU A 70 4.82 -10.52 -1.68
C LEU A 70 4.22 -11.78 -2.33
N VAL A 71 4.93 -12.89 -2.26
CA VAL A 71 4.42 -14.19 -2.73
C VAL A 71 3.13 -14.55 -1.98
N SER A 72 3.12 -14.38 -0.65
CA SER A 72 1.93 -14.63 0.19
C SER A 72 0.74 -13.77 -0.25
N TYR A 73 0.95 -12.47 -0.49
CA TYR A 73 -0.12 -11.57 -0.90
C TYR A 73 -0.78 -11.97 -2.22
N TYR A 74 0.03 -12.31 -3.24
CA TYR A 74 -0.45 -12.67 -4.59
C TYR A 74 -0.74 -14.16 -4.77
N SER A 75 -0.78 -14.93 -3.68
CA SER A 75 -1.17 -16.34 -3.68
C SER A 75 -2.57 -16.54 -3.09
N VAL A 76 -3.35 -17.41 -3.74
CA VAL A 76 -4.67 -17.86 -3.28
C VAL A 76 -4.70 -19.38 -3.38
N ASP A 77 -5.12 -20.06 -2.32
CA ASP A 77 -5.13 -21.52 -2.25
C ASP A 77 -3.77 -22.19 -2.62
N GLY A 78 -2.68 -21.54 -2.21
CA GLY A 78 -1.31 -22.01 -2.47
C GLY A 78 -0.79 -21.79 -3.90
N LYS A 79 -1.57 -21.17 -4.78
CA LYS A 79 -1.20 -20.86 -6.16
C LYS A 79 -0.91 -19.37 -6.32
N GLN A 80 0.25 -19.02 -6.85
CA GLN A 80 0.61 -17.63 -7.15
C GLN A 80 -0.01 -17.18 -8.47
N TYR A 81 -0.81 -16.12 -8.44
CA TYR A 81 -1.55 -15.62 -9.60
C TYR A 81 -0.83 -14.51 -10.35
N ALA A 82 -0.10 -13.65 -9.66
CA ALA A 82 0.61 -12.52 -10.25
C ALA A 82 2.06 -12.46 -9.80
N MET A 83 2.90 -11.79 -10.61
CA MET A 83 4.28 -11.50 -10.25
C MET A 83 4.37 -10.12 -9.59
N PRO A 84 4.84 -10.01 -8.33
CA PRO A 84 5.12 -8.72 -7.72
C PRO A 84 6.07 -7.89 -8.58
N PHE A 85 5.81 -6.58 -8.72
CA PHE A 85 6.64 -5.73 -9.56
C PHE A 85 7.04 -4.42 -8.87
N ASN A 86 6.07 -3.53 -8.62
CA ASN A 86 6.31 -2.25 -7.96
C ASN A 86 5.66 -2.28 -6.57
N SER A 87 6.36 -2.87 -5.61
CA SER A 87 5.83 -3.10 -4.27
C SER A 87 6.31 -2.06 -3.27
N SER A 88 5.43 -1.65 -2.38
CA SER A 88 5.66 -0.60 -1.39
C SER A 88 5.04 -0.96 -0.04
N THR A 89 5.48 -0.24 1.00
CA THR A 89 4.83 -0.21 2.31
C THR A 89 4.68 1.25 2.75
N PRO A 90 3.83 1.57 3.73
CA PRO A 90 3.82 2.91 4.29
C PRO A 90 5.12 3.19 5.05
N LEU A 91 5.59 4.44 4.96
CA LEU A 91 6.70 4.96 5.75
C LEU A 91 6.31 6.27 6.41
N LEU A 92 6.88 6.53 7.57
CA LEU A 92 6.91 7.85 8.18
C LEU A 92 8.12 8.61 7.60
N TYR A 93 7.86 9.76 7.01
CA TYR A 93 8.87 10.71 6.57
C TYR A 93 8.95 11.86 7.56
N TYR A 94 10.15 12.33 7.88
CA TYR A 94 10.30 13.45 8.79
C TYR A 94 11.47 14.36 8.45
N ASN A 95 11.37 15.60 8.89
CA ASN A 95 12.40 16.63 8.76
C ASN A 95 13.34 16.58 9.96
N LYS A 96 14.55 16.05 9.76
CA LYS A 96 15.56 15.92 10.82
C LYS A 96 16.00 17.26 11.39
N ASP A 97 16.02 18.32 10.57
CA ASP A 97 16.40 19.65 11.05
C ASP A 97 15.34 20.25 11.96
N ALA A 98 14.05 20.03 11.63
CA ALA A 98 12.95 20.42 12.53
C ALA A 98 13.00 19.64 13.85
N PHE A 99 13.38 18.36 13.83
CA PHE A 99 13.60 17.57 15.05
C PHE A 99 14.69 18.17 15.93
N LYS A 100 15.85 18.48 15.33
CA LYS A 100 16.98 19.15 16.06
C LYS A 100 16.53 20.48 16.69
N GLU A 101 15.79 21.31 15.94
CA GLU A 101 15.26 22.59 16.43
C GLU A 101 14.28 22.42 17.61
N ALA A 102 13.45 21.35 17.56
CA ALA A 102 12.49 21.03 18.63
C ALA A 102 13.10 20.28 19.82
N GLY A 103 14.42 20.02 19.80
CA GLY A 103 15.12 19.25 20.85
C GLY A 103 14.81 17.76 20.85
N LEU A 104 14.35 17.22 19.69
CA LEU A 104 14.14 15.80 19.47
C LEU A 104 15.39 15.16 18.86
N ASP A 105 15.58 13.87 19.10
CA ASP A 105 16.65 13.11 18.47
C ASP A 105 16.36 12.92 16.96
N PRO A 106 17.17 13.48 16.06
CA PRO A 106 16.93 13.41 14.62
C PRO A 106 17.11 12.00 14.03
N GLU A 107 17.72 11.07 14.79
CA GLU A 107 17.92 9.68 14.35
C GLU A 107 16.84 8.74 14.88
N LYS A 108 15.86 9.26 15.65
CA LYS A 108 14.83 8.46 16.29
C LYS A 108 13.43 8.89 15.87
N ALA A 109 12.85 8.16 14.93
CA ALA A 109 11.47 8.34 14.54
C ALA A 109 10.50 7.89 15.65
N PRO A 110 9.28 8.46 15.75
CA PRO A 110 8.26 7.96 16.66
C PRO A 110 7.73 6.60 16.17
N GLU A 111 7.53 5.67 17.10
CA GLU A 111 7.13 4.28 16.82
C GLU A 111 5.62 4.04 16.99
N THR A 112 4.94 4.94 17.72
CA THR A 112 3.50 4.85 17.98
C THR A 112 2.80 6.16 17.67
N PHE A 113 1.51 6.13 17.41
CA PHE A 113 0.73 7.36 17.21
C PHE A 113 0.65 8.24 18.46
N ALA A 114 0.79 7.67 19.65
CA ALA A 114 0.94 8.44 20.88
C ALA A 114 2.24 9.28 20.84
N GLN A 115 3.35 8.67 20.44
CA GLN A 115 4.61 9.40 20.25
C GLN A 115 4.54 10.38 19.07
N VAL A 116 3.83 10.03 17.98
CA VAL A 116 3.59 10.98 16.87
C VAL A 116 2.90 12.25 17.40
N LEU A 117 1.89 12.10 18.24
CA LEU A 117 1.19 13.26 18.83
C LEU A 117 2.11 14.10 19.73
N GLU A 118 2.89 13.46 20.60
CA GLU A 118 3.88 14.14 21.45
C GLU A 118 4.90 14.92 20.62
N TYR A 119 5.41 14.31 19.54
CA TYR A 119 6.37 14.96 18.65
C TYR A 119 5.70 16.06 17.84
N ALA A 120 4.46 15.84 17.38
CA ALA A 120 3.71 16.84 16.62
C ALA A 120 3.46 18.12 17.41
N GLU A 121 3.19 18.02 18.71
CA GLU A 121 3.08 19.20 19.58
C GLU A 121 4.37 20.02 19.59
N LYS A 122 5.54 19.37 19.76
CA LYS A 122 6.85 20.04 19.79
C LYS A 122 7.27 20.63 18.44
N LEU A 123 6.85 19.98 17.34
CA LEU A 123 7.22 20.34 15.97
C LEU A 123 6.30 21.40 15.35
N THR A 124 5.12 21.64 15.95
CA THR A 124 4.15 22.61 15.42
C THR A 124 4.65 24.03 15.63
N LYS A 125 4.71 24.81 14.56
CA LYS A 125 5.09 26.23 14.58
C LYS A 125 3.88 27.11 14.29
N LYS A 126 3.76 28.21 15.04
CA LYS A 126 2.68 29.19 14.89
C LYS A 126 3.23 30.61 14.72
N ASP A 127 2.53 31.41 13.96
CA ASP A 127 2.72 32.86 13.91
C ASP A 127 1.38 33.51 14.36
N GLY A 128 1.35 33.93 15.61
CA GLY A 128 0.10 34.26 16.31
C GLY A 128 -0.80 33.04 16.39
N ASP A 129 -2.03 33.17 15.93
CA ASP A 129 -3.01 32.04 15.90
C ASP A 129 -2.88 31.15 14.67
N LYS A 130 -2.05 31.53 13.69
CA LYS A 130 -1.88 30.79 12.44
C LYS A 130 -0.81 29.72 12.56
N VAL A 131 -1.17 28.47 12.30
CA VAL A 131 -0.20 27.37 12.15
C VAL A 131 0.57 27.59 10.84
N THR A 132 1.88 27.71 10.91
CA THR A 132 2.80 27.84 9.78
C THR A 132 3.44 26.50 9.40
N GLN A 133 3.61 25.62 10.38
CA GLN A 133 4.07 24.25 10.22
C GLN A 133 3.29 23.36 11.18
N TYR A 134 2.63 22.33 10.67
CA TYR A 134 2.08 21.24 11.48
C TYR A 134 3.19 20.27 11.88
N GLY A 135 3.03 19.59 13.03
CA GLY A 135 3.98 18.58 13.45
C GLY A 135 3.84 17.28 12.65
N PHE A 136 2.62 16.90 12.27
CA PHE A 136 2.34 15.70 11.49
C PHE A 136 1.20 15.92 10.50
N SER A 137 1.14 15.08 9.48
CA SER A 137 -0.01 14.96 8.58
C SER A 137 -0.07 13.59 7.91
N MET A 138 -1.27 13.14 7.58
CA MET A 138 -1.50 12.01 6.66
C MET A 138 -2.76 12.28 5.84
N ALA A 139 -2.78 11.80 4.60
CA ALA A 139 -3.93 11.96 3.72
C ALA A 139 -5.08 11.03 4.17
N ILE A 140 -6.32 11.46 3.96
CA ILE A 140 -7.49 10.57 4.11
C ILE A 140 -7.44 9.57 2.96
N TYR A 141 -6.75 8.46 3.18
CA TYR A 141 -6.50 7.44 2.16
C TYR A 141 -6.81 6.04 2.71
N GLY A 142 -7.71 5.33 2.04
CA GLY A 142 -8.23 4.04 2.50
C GLY A 142 -7.16 2.99 2.73
N TRP A 143 -6.02 3.07 2.01
CA TRP A 143 -4.88 2.18 2.25
C TRP A 143 -4.33 2.29 3.68
N PHE A 144 -4.31 3.48 4.27
CA PHE A 144 -3.86 3.63 5.67
C PHE A 144 -4.83 2.99 6.66
N PHE A 145 -6.12 2.94 6.35
CA PHE A 145 -7.10 2.27 7.21
C PHE A 145 -6.82 0.77 7.33
N GLU A 146 -6.63 0.08 6.21
CA GLU A 146 -6.32 -1.35 6.22
C GLU A 146 -4.95 -1.64 6.84
N GLN A 147 -3.94 -0.79 6.58
CA GLN A 147 -2.63 -0.87 7.21
C GLN A 147 -2.73 -0.77 8.73
N LEU A 148 -3.50 0.21 9.23
CA LEU A 148 -3.67 0.46 10.66
C LEU A 148 -4.48 -0.64 11.36
N ILE A 149 -5.33 -1.37 10.64
CA ILE A 149 -5.98 -2.59 11.16
C ILE A 149 -4.94 -3.72 11.26
N ALA A 150 -4.15 -3.95 10.21
CA ALA A 150 -3.15 -5.02 10.18
C ALA A 150 -2.04 -4.84 11.21
N VAL A 151 -1.55 -3.60 11.45
CA VAL A 151 -0.54 -3.36 12.50
C VAL A 151 -1.07 -3.57 13.93
N GLN A 152 -2.40 -3.63 14.10
CA GLN A 152 -3.03 -4.04 15.36
C GLN A 152 -3.13 -5.57 15.50
N GLY A 153 -2.73 -6.37 14.49
CA GLY A 153 -2.91 -7.82 14.46
C GLY A 153 -4.40 -8.20 14.47
N GLU A 154 -5.20 -7.52 13.63
CA GLU A 154 -6.64 -7.74 13.52
C GLU A 154 -7.05 -7.95 12.06
N PHE A 155 -8.18 -8.66 11.89
CA PHE A 155 -8.77 -8.90 10.58
C PHE A 155 -9.58 -7.70 10.07
N TYR A 156 -9.45 -7.44 8.77
CA TYR A 156 -10.31 -6.52 8.04
C TYR A 156 -11.67 -7.16 7.69
N ALA A 157 -11.63 -8.44 7.27
CA ALA A 157 -12.79 -9.21 6.84
C ALA A 157 -12.78 -10.62 7.44
N ASP A 158 -13.92 -11.30 7.41
CA ASP A 158 -14.05 -12.70 7.82
C ASP A 158 -13.31 -13.68 6.89
N ASN A 159 -13.37 -14.97 7.20
CA ASN A 159 -12.70 -16.03 6.44
C ASN A 159 -11.19 -15.76 6.26
N ASN A 160 -10.50 -15.33 7.34
CA ASN A 160 -9.08 -14.95 7.32
C ASN A 160 -8.81 -13.89 6.23
N ASN A 161 -9.50 -12.76 6.30
CA ASN A 161 -9.39 -11.71 5.30
C ASN A 161 -9.79 -12.16 3.88
N GLY A 162 -10.76 -13.07 3.74
CA GLY A 162 -11.19 -13.59 2.46
C GLY A 162 -10.22 -14.57 1.79
N ARG A 163 -9.23 -15.10 2.55
CA ARG A 163 -8.18 -15.95 2.01
C ARG A 163 -8.44 -17.44 2.14
N THR A 164 -9.27 -17.89 3.09
CA THR A 164 -9.68 -19.30 3.24
C THR A 164 -11.01 -19.61 2.55
N ALA A 165 -11.81 -18.61 2.31
CA ALA A 165 -13.05 -18.62 1.50
C ALA A 165 -13.37 -17.18 1.12
N ASN A 166 -14.30 -16.96 0.18
CA ASN A 166 -14.78 -15.61 -0.11
C ASN A 166 -15.23 -14.91 1.17
N ALA A 167 -14.78 -13.68 1.37
CA ALA A 167 -15.28 -12.85 2.46
C ALA A 167 -16.80 -12.65 2.30
N THR A 168 -17.53 -12.72 3.40
CA THR A 168 -18.98 -12.48 3.43
C THR A 168 -19.33 -11.16 4.11
N LYS A 169 -18.41 -10.65 4.93
CA LYS A 169 -18.51 -9.36 5.62
C LYS A 169 -17.13 -8.83 6.02
N VAL A 170 -17.07 -7.54 6.31
CA VAL A 170 -15.98 -6.96 7.08
C VAL A 170 -16.18 -7.27 8.57
N VAL A 171 -15.10 -7.22 9.37
CA VAL A 171 -15.15 -7.50 10.82
C VAL A 171 -14.45 -6.41 11.66
N PHE A 172 -13.89 -5.39 11.04
CA PHE A 172 -13.23 -4.29 11.72
C PHE A 172 -14.18 -3.47 12.62
N ASP A 173 -15.49 -3.54 12.39
CA ASP A 173 -16.52 -2.94 13.21
C ASP A 173 -16.87 -3.79 14.45
N GLU A 174 -16.62 -5.10 14.39
CA GLU A 174 -16.90 -6.05 15.47
C GLU A 174 -15.69 -6.27 16.40
N ASN A 175 -14.46 -6.25 15.86
CA ASN A 175 -13.23 -6.50 16.63
C ASN A 175 -12.61 -5.23 17.27
N GLY A 176 -13.21 -4.07 17.03
CA GLY A 176 -12.80 -2.79 17.59
C GLY A 176 -11.63 -2.11 16.85
N ALA A 177 -10.94 -2.79 15.95
CA ALA A 177 -9.77 -2.22 15.28
C ALA A 177 -10.12 -0.99 14.42
N GLY A 178 -11.23 -1.05 13.69
CA GLY A 178 -11.70 0.07 12.89
C GLY A 178 -12.00 1.30 13.73
N LEU A 179 -12.70 1.13 14.87
CA LEU A 179 -13.00 2.23 15.78
C LEU A 179 -11.71 2.84 16.35
N ASN A 180 -10.73 2.02 16.74
CA ASN A 180 -9.43 2.49 17.24
C ASN A 180 -8.73 3.35 16.20
N VAL A 181 -8.77 2.96 14.91
CA VAL A 181 -8.16 3.76 13.82
C VAL A 181 -8.86 5.11 13.70
N VAL A 182 -10.17 5.13 13.56
CA VAL A 182 -10.94 6.37 13.32
C VAL A 182 -10.82 7.31 14.53
N GLN A 183 -10.89 6.78 15.75
CA GLN A 183 -10.75 7.59 16.96
C GLN A 183 -9.34 8.17 17.08
N THR A 184 -8.30 7.35 16.89
CA THR A 184 -6.90 7.82 16.92
C THR A 184 -6.67 8.94 15.88
N TRP A 185 -7.17 8.76 14.67
CA TRP A 185 -7.04 9.74 13.60
C TRP A 185 -7.76 11.06 13.94
N LYS A 186 -8.98 10.95 14.45
CA LYS A 186 -9.76 12.10 14.91
C LYS A 186 -9.03 12.85 16.02
N ASP A 187 -8.56 12.16 17.04
CA ASP A 187 -7.86 12.76 18.18
C ASP A 187 -6.58 13.48 17.74
N LEU A 188 -5.84 12.90 16.78
CA LEU A 188 -4.67 13.53 16.18
C LEU A 188 -5.03 14.87 15.52
N VAL A 189 -6.07 14.90 14.68
CA VAL A 189 -6.48 16.15 13.99
C VAL A 189 -7.08 17.17 14.96
N ASP A 190 -7.90 16.74 15.91
CA ASP A 190 -8.52 17.60 16.93
C ASP A 190 -7.50 18.23 17.88
N SER A 191 -6.31 17.66 18.02
CA SER A 191 -5.20 18.24 18.79
C SER A 191 -4.77 19.64 18.29
N GLY A 192 -5.02 19.93 17.01
CA GLY A 192 -4.55 21.13 16.35
C GLY A 192 -3.06 21.14 15.96
N PHE A 193 -2.35 20.02 16.21
CA PHE A 193 -0.94 19.81 15.84
C PHE A 193 -0.79 19.02 14.55
N VAL A 194 -1.87 18.42 14.06
CA VAL A 194 -1.91 17.56 12.87
C VAL A 194 -2.69 18.22 11.74
N GLY A 195 -2.04 18.39 10.60
CA GLY A 195 -2.64 19.00 9.42
C GLY A 195 -3.50 18.02 8.64
N ASN A 196 -4.75 18.38 8.36
CA ASN A 196 -5.60 17.67 7.39
C ASN A 196 -5.54 18.39 6.04
N PHE A 197 -4.94 17.73 5.03
CA PHE A 197 -4.84 18.22 3.66
C PHE A 197 -5.78 17.50 2.69
N GLY A 198 -6.74 16.73 3.21
CA GLY A 198 -7.76 16.04 2.43
C GLY A 198 -7.32 14.64 1.94
N ARG A 199 -7.98 14.16 0.89
CA ARG A 199 -7.82 12.80 0.36
C ARG A 199 -6.65 12.65 -0.62
N ASN A 200 -6.22 13.74 -1.25
CA ASN A 200 -5.16 13.67 -2.25
C ASN A 200 -3.79 13.55 -1.56
N THR A 201 -3.13 12.41 -1.71
CA THR A 201 -1.81 12.14 -1.14
C THR A 201 -0.76 13.14 -1.64
N ASP A 202 -0.90 13.66 -2.87
CA ASP A 202 0.01 14.67 -3.44
C ASP A 202 -0.02 15.97 -2.63
N ASP A 203 -1.18 16.38 -2.09
CA ASP A 203 -1.30 17.59 -1.29
C ASP A 203 -0.57 17.49 0.04
N THR A 204 -0.67 16.33 0.71
CA THR A 204 0.06 16.04 1.95
C THR A 204 1.58 15.98 1.69
N ARG A 205 2.00 15.28 0.62
CA ARG A 205 3.41 15.22 0.22
C ARG A 205 3.98 16.60 -0.12
N ASN A 206 3.24 17.39 -0.89
CA ASN A 206 3.64 18.76 -1.23
C ASN A 206 3.70 19.67 0.00
N ALA A 207 2.84 19.45 1.01
CA ALA A 207 2.93 20.15 2.28
C ALA A 207 4.23 19.84 3.03
N PHE A 208 4.66 18.55 3.05
CA PHE A 208 5.94 18.15 3.63
C PHE A 208 7.12 18.75 2.84
N ILE A 209 7.13 18.59 1.53
CA ILE A 209 8.16 19.16 0.66
C ILE A 209 8.30 20.67 0.86
N ALA A 210 7.20 21.38 1.07
CA ALA A 210 7.19 22.82 1.32
C ALA A 210 7.52 23.23 2.78
N GLY A 211 7.75 22.27 3.69
CA GLY A 211 7.99 22.52 5.11
C GLY A 211 6.74 22.96 5.90
N ARG A 212 5.54 22.71 5.36
CA ARG A 212 4.26 23.01 6.06
C ARG A 212 3.84 21.91 7.05
N THR A 213 4.51 20.77 7.01
CA THR A 213 4.41 19.70 8.01
C THR A 213 5.80 19.12 8.25
N ALA A 214 6.12 18.80 9.50
CA ALA A 214 7.44 18.29 9.88
C ALA A 214 7.55 16.76 9.76
N MET A 215 6.43 16.05 9.88
CA MET A 215 6.31 14.60 9.67
C MET A 215 5.10 14.33 8.78
N TYR A 216 5.17 13.27 7.97
CA TYR A 216 3.99 12.79 7.26
C TYR A 216 4.10 11.30 6.93
N LEU A 217 2.93 10.65 6.74
CA LEU A 217 2.84 9.26 6.34
C LEU A 217 2.56 9.17 4.84
N ASP A 218 3.36 8.37 4.12
CA ASP A 218 3.17 8.10 2.69
C ASP A 218 3.78 6.75 2.31
N SER A 219 3.63 6.35 1.06
CA SER A 219 4.24 5.16 0.48
C SER A 219 5.75 5.31 0.32
N THR A 220 6.50 4.20 0.49
CA THR A 220 7.91 4.09 0.13
C THR A 220 8.18 4.51 -1.32
N ALA A 221 7.23 4.29 -2.22
CA ALA A 221 7.29 4.66 -3.63
C ALA A 221 7.56 6.17 -3.88
N GLN A 222 7.33 7.00 -2.86
CA GLN A 222 7.50 8.44 -2.97
C GLN A 222 8.91 8.92 -2.59
N LEU A 223 9.76 8.04 -2.04
CA LEU A 223 11.02 8.45 -1.42
C LEU A 223 11.93 9.21 -2.38
N ALA A 224 12.17 8.71 -3.59
CA ALA A 224 13.01 9.40 -4.57
C ALA A 224 12.42 10.76 -4.98
N SER A 225 11.09 10.84 -5.15
CA SER A 225 10.41 12.09 -5.50
C SER A 225 10.45 13.12 -4.37
N VAL A 226 10.34 12.68 -3.12
CA VAL A 226 10.42 13.51 -1.92
C VAL A 226 11.83 14.07 -1.75
N ILE A 227 12.86 13.23 -1.88
CA ILE A 227 14.27 13.67 -1.82
C ILE A 227 14.53 14.74 -2.88
N LYS A 228 14.11 14.48 -4.12
CA LYS A 228 14.24 15.43 -5.23
C LYS A 228 13.45 16.71 -4.98
N GLY A 229 12.22 16.60 -4.47
CA GLY A 229 11.35 17.74 -4.20
C GLY A 229 11.84 18.62 -3.06
N VAL A 230 12.41 18.03 -2.01
CA VAL A 230 13.05 18.78 -0.91
C VAL A 230 14.33 19.46 -1.40
N GLY A 231 15.10 18.83 -2.28
CA GLY A 231 16.25 19.46 -2.94
C GLY A 231 17.31 19.99 -1.98
N GLY A 232 17.54 19.31 -0.86
CA GLY A 232 18.57 19.69 0.13
C GLY A 232 18.19 20.87 1.04
N ARG A 233 16.93 21.33 1.04
CA ARG A 233 16.46 22.41 1.94
C ARG A 233 16.46 22.00 3.41
N PHE A 234 16.32 20.72 3.69
CA PHE A 234 16.46 20.08 4.99
C PHE A 234 16.82 18.60 4.81
N GLU A 235 17.36 18.01 5.87
CA GLU A 235 17.68 16.58 5.91
C GLU A 235 16.41 15.75 6.17
N ILE A 236 16.21 14.71 5.35
CA ILE A 236 15.05 13.81 5.45
C ILE A 236 15.44 12.58 6.27
N GLY A 237 14.61 12.22 7.24
CA GLY A 237 14.60 10.93 7.89
C GLY A 237 13.40 10.09 7.48
N THR A 238 13.55 8.78 7.58
CA THR A 238 12.46 7.81 7.41
C THR A 238 12.33 6.93 8.65
N GLY A 239 11.10 6.60 9.01
CA GLY A 239 10.76 5.70 10.10
C GLY A 239 9.73 4.67 9.69
N ASN A 240 9.61 3.60 10.46
CA ASN A 240 8.53 2.63 10.28
C ASN A 240 7.17 3.31 10.42
N MET A 241 6.14 2.68 9.87
CA MET A 241 4.77 3.09 10.11
C MET A 241 4.47 3.04 11.62
N PRO A 242 4.00 4.15 12.23
CA PRO A 242 3.66 4.15 13.65
C PRO A 242 2.53 3.17 13.97
N ARG A 243 2.57 2.55 15.14
CA ARG A 243 1.61 1.54 15.56
C ARG A 243 0.45 2.16 16.37
N ILE A 244 -0.72 1.51 16.26
CA ILE A 244 -1.82 1.63 17.20
C ILE A 244 -1.82 0.33 18.01
N GLY A 245 -1.67 0.43 19.35
CA GLY A 245 -1.57 -0.74 20.23
C GLY A 245 -0.19 -1.38 20.26
N GLU A 246 -0.09 -2.52 20.96
CA GLU A 246 1.18 -3.18 21.31
C GLU A 246 1.28 -4.64 20.84
N LYS A 247 0.35 -5.14 19.98
CA LYS A 247 0.38 -6.52 19.51
C LYS A 247 1.59 -6.78 18.61
N GLU A 248 2.34 -7.84 18.90
CA GLU A 248 3.53 -8.24 18.14
C GLU A 248 3.21 -8.93 16.82
N ASP A 249 2.03 -9.57 16.71
CA ASP A 249 1.62 -10.31 15.51
C ASP A 249 1.20 -9.41 14.33
N GLY A 250 1.03 -8.11 14.58
CA GLY A 250 0.67 -7.13 13.57
C GLY A 250 1.89 -6.65 12.77
N GLY A 251 1.61 -6.14 11.58
CA GLY A 251 2.63 -5.57 10.70
C GLY A 251 2.01 -4.88 9.49
N VAL A 252 2.87 -4.32 8.63
CA VAL A 252 2.41 -3.64 7.42
C VAL A 252 1.95 -4.64 6.36
N ILE A 253 0.96 -4.24 5.57
CA ILE A 253 0.57 -4.94 4.35
C ILE A 253 1.33 -4.31 3.18
N ILE A 254 1.67 -5.12 2.18
CA ILE A 254 2.25 -4.59 0.94
C ILE A 254 1.20 -3.75 0.20
N GLY A 255 1.70 -2.81 -0.58
CA GLY A 255 0.93 -2.05 -1.56
C GLY A 255 1.65 -2.00 -2.89
N GLY A 256 1.14 -1.20 -3.81
CA GLY A 256 1.70 -1.06 -5.14
C GLY A 256 1.04 -1.99 -6.14
N GLY A 257 1.79 -2.56 -7.09
CA GLY A 257 1.22 -3.35 -8.17
C GLY A 257 2.02 -4.59 -8.55
N SER A 258 1.35 -5.44 -9.29
CA SER A 258 1.86 -6.70 -9.80
C SER A 258 1.55 -6.88 -11.29
N LEU A 259 2.29 -7.75 -11.95
CA LEU A 259 2.11 -8.07 -13.36
C LEU A 259 1.26 -9.33 -13.50
N TRP A 260 0.20 -9.23 -14.31
CA TRP A 260 -0.74 -10.29 -14.59
C TRP A 260 -0.67 -10.68 -16.06
N ILE A 261 -0.55 -11.97 -16.37
CA ILE A 261 -0.55 -12.49 -17.73
C ILE A 261 -1.99 -12.79 -18.14
N ILE A 262 -2.44 -12.20 -19.24
CA ILE A 262 -3.79 -12.39 -19.77
C ILE A 262 -3.84 -13.65 -20.62
N ASP A 263 -4.88 -14.46 -20.41
CA ASP A 263 -5.15 -15.66 -21.24
C ASP A 263 -5.78 -15.26 -22.59
N ASN A 264 -4.93 -14.83 -23.51
CA ASN A 264 -5.34 -14.46 -24.88
C ASN A 264 -5.52 -15.66 -25.83
N LYS A 265 -5.44 -16.90 -25.31
CA LYS A 265 -5.55 -18.17 -26.04
C LYS A 265 -4.43 -18.41 -27.08
N ASP A 266 -3.36 -17.62 -27.07
CA ASP A 266 -2.18 -17.77 -27.92
C ASP A 266 -0.97 -18.13 -27.05
N GLU A 267 -0.51 -19.38 -27.13
CA GLU A 267 0.60 -19.88 -26.30
C GLU A 267 1.91 -19.13 -26.58
N ALA A 268 2.18 -18.73 -27.82
CA ALA A 268 3.40 -18.00 -28.15
C ALA A 268 3.40 -16.60 -27.50
N ARG A 269 2.27 -15.92 -27.50
CA ARG A 269 2.11 -14.63 -26.84
C ARG A 269 2.20 -14.75 -25.32
N LYS A 270 1.57 -15.77 -24.72
CA LYS A 270 1.65 -16.03 -23.27
C LYS A 270 3.09 -16.33 -22.83
N ASN A 271 3.82 -17.15 -23.58
CA ASN A 271 5.22 -17.44 -23.31
C ASN A 271 6.11 -16.18 -23.46
N ALA A 272 5.85 -15.34 -24.45
CA ALA A 272 6.56 -14.07 -24.59
C ALA A 272 6.24 -13.10 -23.42
N ALA A 273 5.00 -13.10 -22.93
CA ALA A 273 4.60 -12.35 -21.75
C ALA A 273 5.35 -12.84 -20.49
N TRP A 274 5.49 -14.16 -20.34
CA TRP A 274 6.29 -14.74 -19.23
C TRP A 274 7.75 -14.30 -19.27
N GLU A 275 8.39 -14.32 -20.44
CA GLU A 275 9.78 -13.85 -20.57
C GLU A 275 9.96 -12.39 -20.14
N PHE A 276 8.98 -11.53 -20.43
CA PHE A 276 9.01 -10.14 -19.94
C PHE A 276 8.81 -10.07 -18.42
N VAL A 277 7.82 -10.81 -17.87
CA VAL A 277 7.54 -10.84 -16.43
C VAL A 277 8.76 -11.35 -15.67
N LYS A 278 9.40 -12.42 -16.17
CA LYS A 278 10.64 -12.96 -15.62
C LYS A 278 11.78 -11.93 -15.62
N TYR A 279 11.96 -11.21 -16.73
CA TYR A 279 12.94 -10.12 -16.81
C TYR A 279 12.63 -9.00 -15.82
N ALA A 280 11.37 -8.56 -15.73
CA ALA A 280 10.96 -7.47 -14.86
C ALA A 280 11.14 -7.80 -13.36
N SER A 281 11.12 -9.09 -12.99
CA SER A 281 11.37 -9.60 -11.63
C SER A 281 12.83 -10.04 -11.41
N SER A 282 13.73 -9.85 -12.40
CA SER A 282 15.15 -10.18 -12.23
C SER A 282 15.83 -9.27 -11.21
N PRO A 283 16.92 -9.74 -10.57
CA PRO A 283 17.67 -8.92 -9.61
C PRO A 283 18.09 -7.56 -10.15
N GLU A 284 18.60 -7.51 -11.38
CA GLU A 284 19.10 -6.30 -12.01
C GLU A 284 17.98 -5.30 -12.35
N ALA A 285 16.84 -5.80 -12.88
CA ALA A 285 15.70 -4.98 -13.20
C ALA A 285 15.08 -4.38 -11.92
N GLN A 286 14.95 -5.18 -10.86
CA GLN A 286 14.41 -4.74 -9.58
C GLN A 286 15.35 -3.77 -8.85
N ALA A 287 16.67 -3.97 -8.95
CA ALA A 287 17.65 -3.02 -8.44
C ALA A 287 17.54 -1.66 -9.14
N ALA A 288 17.47 -1.65 -10.47
CA ALA A 288 17.29 -0.43 -11.25
C ALA A 288 15.93 0.27 -10.94
N TRP A 289 14.87 -0.52 -10.76
CA TRP A 289 13.55 0.00 -10.41
C TRP A 289 13.54 0.68 -9.05
N MET A 290 14.11 0.05 -8.03
CA MET A 290 14.24 0.61 -6.68
C MET A 290 15.00 1.93 -6.69
N GLN A 291 16.18 1.96 -7.32
CA GLN A 291 17.03 3.16 -7.39
C GLN A 291 16.32 4.34 -8.10
N GLY A 292 15.51 4.04 -9.13
CA GLY A 292 14.79 5.05 -9.90
C GLY A 292 13.52 5.58 -9.29
N THR A 293 12.93 4.87 -8.31
CA THR A 293 11.57 5.17 -7.84
C THR A 293 11.47 5.35 -6.33
N GLY A 294 11.90 4.38 -5.56
CA GLY A 294 11.69 4.29 -4.11
C GLY A 294 10.85 3.09 -3.70
N TYR A 295 10.22 2.38 -4.65
CA TYR A 295 9.71 1.04 -4.40
C TYR A 295 10.84 0.16 -3.91
N PHE A 296 10.61 -0.80 -3.01
CA PHE A 296 11.64 -1.77 -2.67
C PHE A 296 11.74 -2.86 -3.75
N ALA A 297 12.92 -3.49 -3.87
CA ALA A 297 13.11 -4.55 -4.83
C ALA A 297 12.31 -5.80 -4.40
N THR A 298 11.58 -6.40 -5.35
CA THR A 298 10.77 -7.60 -5.10
C THR A 298 11.58 -8.90 -5.15
N ASN A 299 12.81 -8.83 -5.66
CA ASN A 299 13.76 -9.94 -5.73
C ASN A 299 14.85 -9.77 -4.68
N VAL A 300 14.97 -10.72 -3.75
CA VAL A 300 15.91 -10.63 -2.63
C VAL A 300 17.37 -10.56 -3.05
N LYS A 301 17.73 -11.14 -4.20
CA LYS A 301 19.09 -11.09 -4.75
C LYS A 301 19.47 -9.70 -5.28
N SER A 302 18.51 -8.81 -5.49
CA SER A 302 18.79 -7.43 -5.86
C SER A 302 19.67 -6.74 -4.83
N TYR A 303 19.50 -7.07 -3.56
CA TYR A 303 20.29 -6.50 -2.44
C TYR A 303 21.71 -7.05 -2.35
N GLU A 304 22.01 -8.13 -3.07
CA GLU A 304 23.35 -8.73 -3.14
C GLU A 304 24.23 -8.09 -4.22
N ILE A 305 23.64 -7.33 -5.17
CA ILE A 305 24.33 -6.63 -6.24
C ILE A 305 25.19 -5.52 -5.65
N GLU A 306 26.47 -5.46 -6.04
CA GLU A 306 27.44 -4.52 -5.47
C GLU A 306 27.02 -3.06 -5.62
N SER A 307 26.49 -2.68 -6.79
CA SER A 307 25.97 -1.33 -7.03
C SER A 307 24.76 -0.99 -6.15
N MET A 308 23.95 -1.99 -5.79
CA MET A 308 22.83 -1.79 -4.85
C MET A 308 23.31 -1.61 -3.42
N LYS A 309 24.29 -2.39 -2.98
CA LYS A 309 24.89 -2.23 -1.64
C LYS A 309 25.46 -0.83 -1.49
N THR A 310 26.29 -0.38 -2.45
CA THR A 310 26.82 0.99 -2.46
C THR A 310 25.71 2.04 -2.43
N TYR A 311 24.65 1.84 -3.24
CA TYR A 311 23.51 2.75 -3.28
C TYR A 311 22.81 2.87 -1.93
N LEU A 312 22.57 1.75 -1.24
CA LEU A 312 21.91 1.73 0.07
C LEU A 312 22.79 2.33 1.18
N GLU A 313 24.09 2.16 1.13
CA GLU A 313 25.04 2.83 2.03
C GLU A 313 25.01 4.35 1.86
N GLU A 314 24.95 4.85 0.63
CA GLU A 314 24.86 6.27 0.31
C GLU A 314 23.46 6.86 0.55
N ASN A 315 22.41 6.02 0.52
CA ASN A 315 20.99 6.41 0.63
C ASN A 315 20.26 5.61 1.73
N PRO A 316 20.62 5.76 3.02
CA PRO A 316 20.14 4.89 4.09
C PRO A 316 18.62 4.94 4.31
N ASN A 317 17.94 6.01 3.88
CA ASN A 317 16.49 6.11 3.96
C ASN A 317 15.75 4.99 3.19
N PHE A 318 16.37 4.42 2.15
CA PHE A 318 15.79 3.31 1.40
C PHE A 318 15.81 1.99 2.18
N THR A 319 16.69 1.84 3.17
CA THR A 319 16.77 0.62 3.97
C THR A 319 15.62 0.48 4.96
N THR A 320 14.97 1.58 5.36
CA THR A 320 13.86 1.56 6.32
C THR A 320 12.69 0.69 5.82
N ALA A 321 12.33 0.81 4.54
CA ALA A 321 11.27 0.03 3.93
C ALA A 321 11.58 -1.47 3.92
N ILE A 322 12.82 -1.82 3.57
CA ILE A 322 13.31 -3.21 3.53
C ILE A 322 13.27 -3.82 4.93
N ASN A 323 13.81 -3.09 5.91
CA ASN A 323 13.83 -3.53 7.30
C ASN A 323 12.41 -3.69 7.85
N GLN A 324 11.50 -2.75 7.53
CA GLN A 324 10.09 -2.87 7.94
C GLN A 324 9.43 -4.10 7.35
N LEU A 325 9.64 -4.39 6.06
CA LEU A 325 9.11 -5.57 5.40
C LEU A 325 9.64 -6.86 6.04
N HIS A 326 10.97 -6.96 6.25
CA HIS A 326 11.61 -8.15 6.82
C HIS A 326 11.26 -8.37 8.30
N ASN A 327 10.95 -7.29 9.05
CA ASN A 327 10.48 -7.38 10.43
C ASN A 327 8.96 -7.62 10.54
N THR A 328 8.24 -7.58 9.42
CA THR A 328 6.81 -7.88 9.38
C THR A 328 6.59 -9.40 9.34
N PRO A 329 5.88 -9.99 10.31
CA PRO A 329 5.60 -11.42 10.25
C PRO A 329 4.72 -11.75 9.05
N THR A 330 4.99 -12.87 8.37
CA THR A 330 4.13 -13.38 7.29
C THR A 330 3.03 -14.23 7.92
N ASN A 331 1.85 -13.66 8.08
CA ASN A 331 0.68 -14.32 8.67
C ASN A 331 -0.63 -13.81 8.03
N GLU A 332 -1.77 -14.27 8.55
CA GLU A 332 -3.11 -13.92 8.04
C GLU A 332 -3.46 -12.42 8.13
N PHE A 333 -2.88 -11.68 9.06
CA PHE A 333 -3.13 -10.23 9.19
C PHE A 333 -2.34 -9.44 8.16
N THR A 334 -1.07 -9.80 7.96
CA THR A 334 -0.12 -9.07 7.09
C THR A 334 -0.19 -9.51 5.63
N SER A 335 -0.83 -10.66 5.34
CA SER A 335 -1.17 -11.06 3.97
C SER A 335 -2.26 -10.18 3.35
N GLY A 336 -2.91 -9.30 4.12
CA GLY A 336 -3.93 -8.38 3.66
C GLY A 336 -5.26 -9.02 3.28
N ALA A 337 -6.30 -8.22 3.16
CA ALA A 337 -7.62 -8.71 2.77
C ALA A 337 -7.75 -8.90 1.26
N LEU A 338 -8.57 -9.88 0.87
CA LEU A 338 -8.83 -10.24 -0.53
C LEU A 338 -10.33 -10.06 -0.82
N LEU A 339 -10.71 -8.87 -1.30
CA LEU A 339 -12.08 -8.46 -1.54
C LEU A 339 -12.27 -7.99 -2.97
N GLY A 340 -13.28 -8.51 -3.68
CA GLY A 340 -13.61 -8.07 -5.04
C GLY A 340 -14.11 -6.62 -5.13
N VAL A 341 -14.55 -6.07 -4.00
CA VAL A 341 -15.09 -4.72 -3.85
C VAL A 341 -14.13 -3.76 -3.13
N PHE A 342 -12.86 -4.11 -3.01
CA PHE A 342 -11.92 -3.33 -2.20
C PHE A 342 -11.76 -1.86 -2.65
N PRO A 343 -11.73 -1.52 -3.96
CA PRO A 343 -11.72 -0.10 -4.38
C PRO A 343 -12.92 0.68 -3.83
N GLU A 344 -14.11 0.07 -3.84
CA GLU A 344 -15.31 0.66 -3.26
C GLU A 344 -15.21 0.80 -1.73
N ALA A 345 -14.66 -0.22 -1.05
CA ALA A 345 -14.44 -0.19 0.39
C ALA A 345 -13.53 0.96 0.82
N ARG A 346 -12.40 1.19 0.11
CA ARG A 346 -11.52 2.36 0.34
C ARG A 346 -12.28 3.68 0.14
N ALA A 347 -13.02 3.82 -0.95
CA ALA A 347 -13.80 5.04 -1.23
C ALA A 347 -14.84 5.31 -0.12
N LYS A 348 -15.55 4.27 0.36
CA LYS A 348 -16.52 4.41 1.44
C LYS A 348 -15.88 4.82 2.77
N PHE A 349 -14.72 4.27 3.09
CA PHE A 349 -13.96 4.70 4.26
C PHE A 349 -13.55 6.19 4.14
N GLU A 350 -12.96 6.57 3.02
CA GLU A 350 -12.48 7.94 2.79
C GLU A 350 -13.63 8.98 2.89
N GLU A 351 -14.80 8.67 2.30
CA GLU A 351 -16.00 9.51 2.38
C GLU A 351 -16.44 9.72 3.85
N ASN A 352 -16.54 8.64 4.62
CA ASN A 352 -16.99 8.71 6.00
C ASN A 352 -15.96 9.32 6.94
N MET A 353 -14.66 9.03 6.73
CA MET A 353 -13.58 9.62 7.53
C MET A 353 -13.50 11.14 7.34
N GLU A 354 -13.73 11.64 6.13
CA GLU A 354 -13.80 13.08 5.88
C GLU A 354 -14.92 13.74 6.68
N LEU A 355 -16.12 13.11 6.77
CA LEU A 355 -17.22 13.59 7.59
C LEU A 355 -16.88 13.60 9.09
N VAL A 356 -16.12 12.59 9.57
CA VAL A 356 -15.64 12.57 10.96
C VAL A 356 -14.71 13.76 11.23
N LEU A 357 -13.75 14.01 10.35
CA LEU A 357 -12.79 15.10 10.52
C LEU A 357 -13.42 16.51 10.34
N MET A 358 -14.58 16.57 9.68
CA MET A 358 -15.41 17.79 9.62
C MET A 358 -16.35 17.95 10.84
N GLY A 359 -16.37 17.02 11.78
CA GLY A 359 -17.28 17.01 12.92
C GLY A 359 -18.75 16.74 12.56
N GLN A 360 -19.01 16.15 11.39
CA GLN A 360 -20.36 15.85 10.87
C GLN A 360 -20.80 14.41 11.17
N GLN A 361 -19.88 13.58 11.67
CA GLN A 361 -20.12 12.18 11.99
C GLN A 361 -19.28 11.76 13.18
N THR A 362 -19.80 10.83 14.01
CA THR A 362 -19.00 10.21 15.07
C THR A 362 -18.11 9.09 14.54
N PRO A 363 -17.03 8.72 15.22
CA PRO A 363 -16.22 7.55 14.86
C PRO A 363 -17.02 6.26 14.79
N GLU A 364 -17.94 6.05 15.72
CA GLU A 364 -18.82 4.87 15.77
C GLU A 364 -19.76 4.80 14.56
N ASP A 365 -20.39 5.92 14.21
CA ASP A 365 -21.25 6.00 13.03
C ASP A 365 -20.44 5.80 11.72
N CYS A 366 -19.22 6.32 11.66
CA CYS A 366 -18.31 6.11 10.54
C CYS A 366 -18.09 4.62 10.29
N ILE A 367 -17.61 3.90 11.31
CA ILE A 367 -17.31 2.46 11.18
C ILE A 367 -18.56 1.66 10.86
N LYS A 368 -19.69 1.95 11.48
CA LYS A 368 -20.97 1.29 11.19
C LYS A 368 -21.43 1.53 9.75
N ASN A 369 -21.35 2.77 9.27
CA ASN A 369 -21.78 3.12 7.91
C ASN A 369 -20.88 2.49 6.86
N VAL A 370 -19.54 2.52 7.08
CA VAL A 370 -18.56 1.86 6.20
C VAL A 370 -18.84 0.35 6.15
N ALA A 371 -18.96 -0.32 7.31
CA ALA A 371 -19.21 -1.75 7.37
C ALA A 371 -20.53 -2.12 6.67
N THR A 372 -21.60 -1.35 6.91
CA THR A 372 -22.90 -1.59 6.26
C THR A 372 -22.81 -1.50 4.75
N ALA A 373 -22.15 -0.44 4.23
CA ALA A 373 -22.01 -0.24 2.78
C ALA A 373 -21.13 -1.32 2.14
N VAL A 374 -19.99 -1.64 2.76
CA VAL A 374 -19.05 -2.64 2.24
C VAL A 374 -19.66 -4.04 2.28
N ASN A 375 -20.38 -4.41 3.35
CA ASN A 375 -21.05 -5.71 3.44
C ASN A 375 -22.13 -5.89 2.35
N ALA A 376 -22.89 -4.83 2.05
CA ALA A 376 -23.84 -4.86 0.94
C ALA A 376 -23.13 -5.06 -0.42
N ALA A 377 -21.99 -4.38 -0.63
CA ALA A 377 -21.19 -4.54 -1.84
C ALA A 377 -20.60 -5.96 -1.96
N ILE A 378 -20.08 -6.53 -0.86
CA ILE A 378 -19.55 -7.91 -0.81
C ILE A 378 -20.66 -8.91 -1.21
N THR A 379 -21.84 -8.78 -0.64
CA THR A 379 -22.99 -9.66 -0.94
C THR A 379 -23.31 -9.61 -2.44
N ASN A 380 -23.46 -8.42 -3.01
CA ASN A 380 -23.76 -8.25 -4.44
C ASN A 380 -22.64 -8.81 -5.34
N TYR A 381 -21.37 -8.60 -4.97
CA TYR A 381 -20.24 -9.14 -5.71
C TYR A 381 -20.23 -10.66 -5.72
N ASN A 382 -20.42 -11.30 -4.56
CA ASN A 382 -20.44 -12.75 -4.43
C ASN A 382 -21.60 -13.37 -5.24
N GLU A 383 -22.82 -12.84 -5.14
CA GLU A 383 -23.97 -13.29 -5.94
C GLU A 383 -23.71 -13.18 -7.45
N THR A 384 -23.08 -12.11 -7.89
CA THR A 384 -22.77 -11.90 -9.31
C THR A 384 -21.70 -12.86 -9.82
N THR A 385 -20.65 -13.11 -9.04
CA THR A 385 -19.56 -14.02 -9.41
C THR A 385 -19.93 -15.49 -9.33
N GLU A 386 -20.84 -15.89 -8.44
CA GLU A 386 -21.37 -17.27 -8.37
C GLU A 386 -22.27 -17.60 -9.57
N THR A 387 -23.04 -16.64 -10.05
CA THR A 387 -23.92 -16.83 -11.23
C THR A 387 -23.18 -16.83 -12.55
N ALA A 388 -21.94 -16.34 -12.59
CA ALA A 388 -21.09 -16.30 -13.79
C ALA A 388 -20.23 -17.57 -14.00
N LYS A 389 -20.17 -18.46 -12.99
CA LYS A 389 -19.50 -19.76 -13.04
C LYS A 389 -20.49 -20.87 -13.45
#